data_fe2546d740bbdff2aeb203e05111c4b3
#
_entry.id   fe2546d740bbdff2aeb203e05111c4b3
#
_cell.length_a   1.000
_cell.length_b   1.000
_cell.length_c   1.000
_cell.angle_alpha   90.00
_cell.angle_beta   90.00
_cell.angle_gamma   90.00
#
_symmetry.space_group_name_H-M   'P 1'
#
loop_
_entity.id
_entity.type
_entity.pdbx_description
1 polymer ?
#
loop_
_entity_poly.entity_id
_entity_poly.type
_entity_poly.pdbx_seq_one_letter_code
_entity_poly.pdbx_strand_id
1 'polypeptide(L)'
;EMLVKAGDEPNVGHNFKAMMVWMDVEAMDRGKSFFLKHTTNTTRAHVRRVEYKVNVNTMERSAAEALSLNEIGLVDISTTSPLIYDAYSDNRATGAFILIDPISNFTSAVGMIVGPDEAAESRHDLPRTLTVNLSQLGIGAEHYDAVERACRFLREQGVDVVCTDK
;
A
#
# COMPACT_ATOMS: atom_id res chain seq x y z
N GLU A 1 7.96 -17.52 -8.31
CA GLU A 1 9.34 -17.87 -7.91
C GLU A 1 10.29 -17.19 -8.89
N MET A 2 11.27 -16.43 -8.39
CA MET A 2 12.21 -15.65 -9.19
C MET A 2 13.63 -16.06 -8.81
N LEU A 3 14.47 -16.32 -9.81
CA LEU A 3 15.90 -16.59 -9.60
C LEU A 3 16.67 -15.27 -9.76
N VAL A 4 17.40 -14.87 -8.73
CA VAL A 4 18.20 -13.65 -8.72
C VAL A 4 19.66 -13.96 -8.41
N LYS A 5 20.56 -13.13 -8.89
CA LYS A 5 21.97 -13.22 -8.59
C LYS A 5 22.20 -12.72 -7.16
N ALA A 6 23.12 -13.35 -6.42
CA ALA A 6 23.49 -12.91 -5.09
C ALA A 6 24.03 -11.46 -5.13
N GLY A 7 23.42 -10.58 -4.34
CA GLY A 7 23.74 -9.14 -4.29
C GLY A 7 22.90 -8.27 -5.24
N ASP A 8 21.95 -8.84 -5.98
CA ASP A 8 21.04 -8.14 -6.88
C ASP A 8 19.60 -8.54 -6.53
N GLU A 9 19.26 -8.36 -5.26
CA GLU A 9 17.97 -8.78 -4.72
C GLU A 9 16.90 -7.72 -5.05
N PRO A 10 15.74 -8.12 -5.62
CA PRO A 10 14.64 -7.20 -5.89
C PRO A 10 14.00 -6.70 -4.60
N ASN A 11 13.33 -5.57 -4.67
CA ASN A 11 12.53 -5.07 -3.56
C ASN A 11 11.32 -6.00 -3.31
N VAL A 12 10.99 -6.20 -2.04
CA VAL A 12 9.82 -6.96 -1.61
C VAL A 12 9.03 -6.10 -0.65
N GLY A 13 7.80 -5.78 -0.98
CA GLY A 13 6.98 -4.91 -0.14
C GLY A 13 5.54 -4.80 -0.57
N HIS A 14 4.75 -4.16 0.29
CA HIS A 14 3.34 -3.87 0.06
C HIS A 14 3.12 -2.46 -0.47
N ASN A 15 4.07 -1.55 -0.24
CA ASN A 15 3.93 -0.14 -0.50
C ASN A 15 5.07 0.33 -1.41
N PHE A 16 4.72 0.99 -2.48
CA PHE A 16 5.69 1.53 -3.42
C PHE A 16 5.16 2.78 -4.11
N LYS A 17 6.08 3.57 -4.61
CA LYS A 17 5.81 4.75 -5.44
C LYS A 17 5.88 4.39 -6.90
N ALA A 18 4.93 4.91 -7.68
CA ALA A 18 4.90 4.68 -9.11
C ALA A 18 4.51 5.93 -9.89
N MET A 19 5.15 6.13 -11.01
CA MET A 19 4.66 7.06 -12.03
C MET A 19 3.54 6.35 -12.79
N MET A 20 2.33 6.91 -12.74
CA MET A 20 1.12 6.28 -13.28
C MET A 20 0.45 7.16 -14.31
N VAL A 21 -0.03 6.55 -15.38
CA VAL A 21 -0.89 7.15 -16.39
C VAL A 21 -2.30 6.65 -16.18
N TRP A 22 -3.25 7.55 -15.97
CA TRP A 22 -4.65 7.21 -15.84
C TRP A 22 -5.31 7.12 -17.20
N MET A 23 -6.00 6.02 -17.49
CA MET A 23 -6.56 5.71 -18.82
C MET A 23 -8.09 5.57 -18.81
N ASP A 24 -8.71 5.64 -17.63
CA ASP A 24 -10.16 5.55 -17.51
C ASP A 24 -10.82 6.92 -17.75
N VAL A 25 -12.04 6.87 -18.31
CA VAL A 25 -12.86 8.09 -18.52
C VAL A 25 -13.36 8.66 -17.20
N GLU A 26 -13.58 7.82 -16.20
CA GLU A 26 -13.88 8.25 -14.85
C GLU A 26 -12.60 8.68 -14.13
N ALA A 27 -12.67 9.80 -13.40
CA ALA A 27 -11.55 10.24 -12.58
C ALA A 27 -11.21 9.18 -11.51
N MET A 28 -9.93 9.10 -11.18
CA MET A 28 -9.43 8.17 -10.19
C MET A 28 -10.10 8.39 -8.83
N ASP A 29 -10.73 7.34 -8.28
CA ASP A 29 -11.24 7.31 -6.93
C ASP A 29 -10.25 6.57 -6.01
N ARG A 30 -9.73 7.28 -5.01
CA ARG A 30 -8.80 6.72 -4.01
C ARG A 30 -9.47 5.72 -3.06
N GLY A 31 -10.78 5.78 -2.90
CA GLY A 31 -11.56 4.83 -2.12
C GLY A 31 -11.76 3.48 -2.84
N LYS A 32 -11.52 3.44 -4.13
CA LYS A 32 -11.74 2.25 -4.97
C LYS A 32 -10.54 1.30 -4.89
N SER A 33 -10.86 0.02 -4.83
CA SER A 33 -9.87 -1.06 -4.92
C SER A 33 -9.76 -1.53 -6.36
N PHE A 34 -8.56 -1.74 -6.85
CA PHE A 34 -8.25 -2.25 -8.19
C PHE A 34 -7.56 -3.61 -8.11
N PHE A 35 -7.64 -4.39 -9.15
CA PHE A 35 -6.69 -5.48 -9.36
C PHE A 35 -5.41 -4.91 -9.96
N LEU A 36 -4.30 -5.11 -9.28
CA LEU A 36 -2.98 -4.82 -9.80
C LEU A 36 -2.41 -6.09 -10.41
N LYS A 37 -2.11 -6.05 -11.70
CA LYS A 37 -1.41 -7.13 -12.40
C LYS A 37 0.03 -6.71 -12.64
N HIS A 38 0.93 -7.48 -12.06
CA HIS A 38 2.37 -7.30 -12.15
C HIS A 38 3.01 -8.62 -12.54
N THR A 39 3.65 -8.66 -13.70
CA THR A 39 4.19 -9.92 -14.28
C THR A 39 3.12 -11.02 -14.33
N THR A 40 3.32 -12.11 -13.60
CA THR A 40 2.36 -13.24 -13.47
C THR A 40 1.47 -13.12 -12.23
N ASN A 41 1.73 -12.15 -11.35
CA ASN A 41 0.98 -11.95 -10.10
C ASN A 41 -0.19 -10.98 -10.30
N THR A 42 -1.29 -11.28 -9.61
CA THR A 42 -2.44 -10.38 -9.50
C THR A 42 -2.81 -10.24 -8.04
N THR A 43 -2.88 -9.02 -7.55
CA THR A 43 -3.25 -8.70 -6.18
C THR A 43 -4.21 -7.52 -6.14
N ARG A 44 -4.88 -7.29 -5.02
CA ARG A 44 -5.67 -6.07 -4.82
C ARG A 44 -4.74 -4.92 -4.45
N ALA A 45 -5.03 -3.75 -4.99
CA ALA A 45 -4.29 -2.53 -4.73
C ALA A 45 -5.21 -1.33 -4.51
N HIS A 46 -4.72 -0.38 -3.75
CA HIS A 46 -5.35 0.93 -3.53
C HIS A 46 -4.35 2.03 -3.82
N VAL A 47 -4.80 3.10 -4.46
CA VAL A 47 -4.01 4.32 -4.57
C VAL A 47 -4.21 5.13 -3.29
N ARG A 48 -3.18 5.22 -2.48
CA ARG A 48 -3.22 5.90 -1.18
C ARG A 48 -3.22 7.41 -1.31
N ARG A 49 -2.36 7.91 -2.20
CA ARG A 49 -2.15 9.34 -2.42
C ARG A 49 -1.63 9.60 -3.82
N VAL A 50 -1.99 10.74 -4.38
CA VAL A 50 -1.30 11.36 -5.51
C VAL A 50 -0.36 12.40 -4.93
N GLU A 51 0.95 12.29 -5.17
CA GLU A 51 1.91 13.28 -4.71
C GLU A 51 1.87 14.54 -5.57
N TYR A 52 1.89 14.33 -6.87
CA TYR A 52 1.75 15.40 -7.86
C TYR A 52 1.35 14.82 -9.22
N LYS A 53 0.79 15.66 -10.06
CA LYS A 53 0.61 15.36 -11.49
C LYS A 53 1.61 16.14 -12.34
N VAL A 54 1.95 15.59 -13.48
CA VAL A 54 2.89 16.17 -14.44
C VAL A 54 2.11 16.67 -15.67
N ASN A 55 2.30 17.91 -16.02
CA ASN A 55 1.83 18.44 -17.29
C ASN A 55 2.80 17.99 -18.40
N VAL A 56 2.33 17.17 -19.33
CA VAL A 56 3.16 16.61 -20.41
C VAL A 56 3.74 17.64 -21.37
N ASN A 57 3.13 18.83 -21.44
CA ASN A 57 3.58 19.89 -22.35
C ASN A 57 4.64 20.80 -21.72
N THR A 58 4.47 21.14 -20.43
CA THR A 58 5.36 22.06 -19.72
C THR A 58 6.35 21.34 -18.81
N MET A 59 6.14 20.04 -18.57
CA MET A 59 6.87 19.22 -17.59
C MET A 59 6.77 19.74 -16.14
N GLU A 60 5.84 20.65 -15.90
CA GLU A 60 5.59 21.20 -14.56
C GLU A 60 4.83 20.22 -13.69
N ARG A 61 5.17 20.23 -12.41
CA ARG A 61 4.50 19.43 -11.38
C ARG A 61 3.47 20.28 -10.68
N SER A 62 2.27 19.78 -10.53
CA SER A 62 1.21 20.43 -9.78
C SER A 62 0.59 19.48 -8.76
N ALA A 63 0.16 20.02 -7.62
CA ALA A 63 -0.56 19.22 -6.63
C ALA A 63 -1.88 18.73 -7.22
N ALA A 64 -2.21 17.46 -6.96
CA ALA A 64 -3.47 16.86 -7.37
C ALA A 64 -3.91 15.84 -6.32
N GLU A 65 -5.22 15.69 -6.17
CA GLU A 65 -5.79 14.65 -5.30
C GLU A 65 -6.25 13.42 -6.07
N ALA A 66 -6.46 13.56 -7.36
CA ALA A 66 -6.87 12.51 -8.26
C ALA A 66 -6.27 12.74 -9.65
N LEU A 67 -6.26 11.71 -10.48
CA LEU A 67 -5.87 11.77 -11.88
C LEU A 67 -7.11 11.60 -12.75
N SER A 68 -7.21 12.41 -13.80
CA SER A 68 -8.21 12.27 -14.85
C SER A 68 -7.63 11.57 -16.07
N LEU A 69 -8.48 11.28 -17.05
CA LEU A 69 -8.09 10.62 -18.30
C LEU A 69 -6.85 11.26 -18.94
N ASN A 70 -5.86 10.43 -19.25
CA ASN A 70 -4.58 10.81 -19.85
C ASN A 70 -3.68 11.69 -18.95
N GLU A 71 -4.01 11.87 -17.68
CA GLU A 71 -3.11 12.52 -16.76
C GLU A 71 -2.03 11.57 -16.22
N ILE A 72 -0.84 12.11 -16.03
CA ILE A 72 0.32 11.41 -15.49
C ILE A 72 0.63 11.97 -14.11
N GLY A 73 0.88 11.10 -13.14
CA GLY A 73 1.25 11.54 -11.80
C GLY A 73 2.09 10.52 -11.03
N LEU A 74 2.78 11.01 -10.01
CA LEU A 74 3.43 10.18 -9.02
C LEU A 74 2.41 9.82 -7.94
N VAL A 75 2.26 8.52 -7.71
CA VAL A 75 1.28 7.98 -6.76
C VAL A 75 1.91 7.01 -5.78
N ASP A 76 1.36 6.97 -4.58
CA ASP A 76 1.66 5.97 -3.57
C ASP A 76 0.62 4.84 -3.67
N ILE A 77 1.09 3.62 -3.85
CA ILE A 77 0.25 2.43 -4.01
C ILE A 77 0.49 1.48 -2.84
N SER A 78 -0.60 0.89 -2.36
CA SER A 78 -0.58 -0.18 -1.37
C SER A 78 -1.24 -1.42 -1.93
N THR A 79 -0.62 -2.58 -1.73
CA THR A 79 -1.11 -3.89 -2.18
C THR A 79 -1.46 -4.80 -1.00
N THR A 80 -2.46 -5.66 -1.19
CA THR A 80 -2.87 -6.63 -0.16
C THR A 80 -1.82 -7.73 0.05
N SER A 81 -1.19 -8.18 -1.04
CA SER A 81 -0.11 -9.16 -0.99
C SER A 81 1.22 -8.50 -1.35
N PRO A 82 2.35 -8.92 -0.76
CA PRO A 82 3.64 -8.36 -1.10
C PRO A 82 3.99 -8.63 -2.56
N LEU A 83 4.57 -7.65 -3.23
CA LEU A 83 5.11 -7.78 -4.57
C LEU A 83 6.63 -7.87 -4.50
N ILE A 84 7.19 -8.63 -5.44
CA ILE A 84 8.63 -8.67 -5.70
C ILE A 84 8.84 -7.84 -6.96
N TYR A 85 9.50 -6.70 -6.86
CA TYR A 85 9.62 -5.73 -7.94
C TYR A 85 10.98 -5.04 -7.97
N ASP A 86 11.33 -4.52 -9.12
CA ASP A 86 12.46 -3.62 -9.33
C ASP A 86 11.94 -2.22 -9.68
N ALA A 87 12.80 -1.21 -9.58
CA ALA A 87 12.49 0.08 -10.18
C ALA A 87 12.44 -0.08 -11.72
N TYR A 88 11.53 0.61 -12.38
CA TYR A 88 11.38 0.55 -13.84
C TYR A 88 12.63 1.00 -14.59
N SER A 89 13.43 1.89 -13.99
CA SER A 89 14.73 2.30 -14.51
C SER A 89 15.72 1.16 -14.61
N ASP A 90 15.66 0.22 -13.67
CA ASP A 90 16.61 -0.87 -13.52
C ASP A 90 16.15 -2.10 -14.30
N ASN A 91 14.88 -2.44 -14.18
CA ASN A 91 14.29 -3.56 -14.90
C ASN A 91 12.84 -3.26 -15.33
N ARG A 92 12.65 -3.03 -16.63
CA ARG A 92 11.33 -2.70 -17.19
C ARG A 92 10.31 -3.84 -17.07
N ALA A 93 10.76 -5.08 -17.07
CA ALA A 93 9.86 -6.24 -17.03
C ALA A 93 9.22 -6.42 -15.64
N THR A 94 9.98 -6.15 -14.59
CA THR A 94 9.57 -6.27 -13.18
C THR A 94 9.26 -4.92 -12.53
N GLY A 95 9.43 -3.82 -13.27
CA GLY A 95 9.12 -2.46 -12.81
C GLY A 95 7.81 -1.89 -13.36
N ALA A 96 7.02 -2.65 -14.13
CA ALA A 96 5.78 -2.19 -14.72
C ALA A 96 4.58 -2.98 -14.21
N PHE A 97 3.42 -2.33 -14.11
CA PHE A 97 2.15 -2.96 -13.74
C PHE A 97 0.97 -2.27 -14.41
N ILE A 98 -0.19 -2.92 -14.36
CA ILE A 98 -1.47 -2.33 -14.75
C ILE A 98 -2.46 -2.40 -13.60
N LEU A 99 -3.36 -1.41 -13.52
CA LEU A 99 -4.54 -1.45 -12.67
C LEU A 99 -5.76 -1.79 -13.52
N ILE A 100 -6.52 -2.76 -13.03
CA ILE A 100 -7.73 -3.28 -13.67
C ILE A 100 -8.91 -2.99 -12.74
N ASP A 101 -9.96 -2.42 -13.27
CA ASP A 101 -11.21 -2.24 -12.54
C ASP A 101 -11.87 -3.59 -12.28
N PRO A 102 -12.19 -3.93 -11.03
CA PRO A 102 -12.77 -5.23 -10.67
C PRO A 102 -14.21 -5.43 -11.19
N ILE A 103 -14.90 -4.36 -11.57
CA ILE A 103 -16.31 -4.41 -12.05
C ILE A 103 -16.33 -4.53 -13.57
N SER A 104 -15.68 -3.62 -14.26
CA SER A 104 -15.68 -3.56 -15.72
C SER A 104 -14.67 -4.50 -16.38
N ASN A 105 -13.64 -4.92 -15.63
CA ASN A 105 -12.45 -5.65 -16.11
C ASN A 105 -11.64 -4.89 -17.18
N PHE A 106 -11.81 -3.57 -17.27
CA PHE A 106 -10.99 -2.73 -18.14
C PHE A 106 -9.74 -2.26 -17.41
N THR A 107 -8.68 -1.99 -18.16
CA THR A 107 -7.47 -1.37 -17.65
C THR A 107 -7.73 0.10 -17.35
N SER A 108 -7.69 0.47 -16.07
CA SER A 108 -7.90 1.85 -15.62
C SER A 108 -6.60 2.66 -15.57
N ALA A 109 -5.45 2.00 -15.38
CA ALA A 109 -4.16 2.69 -15.36
C ALA A 109 -3.00 1.76 -15.71
N VAL A 110 -1.90 2.39 -16.14
CA VAL A 110 -0.59 1.76 -16.33
C VAL A 110 0.42 2.48 -15.44
N GLY A 111 1.28 1.74 -14.76
CA GLY A 111 2.26 2.31 -13.84
C GLY A 111 3.68 1.78 -14.04
N MET A 112 4.64 2.64 -13.73
CA MET A 112 6.07 2.35 -13.69
C MET A 112 6.55 2.57 -12.26
N ILE A 113 7.07 1.52 -11.63
CA ILE A 113 7.53 1.56 -10.24
C ILE A 113 8.79 2.41 -10.16
N VAL A 114 8.80 3.36 -9.25
CA VAL A 114 9.95 4.24 -8.99
C VAL A 114 10.83 3.65 -7.89
N GLY A 115 10.20 3.08 -6.86
CA GLY A 115 10.89 2.49 -5.73
C GLY A 115 9.96 2.24 -4.54
N PRO A 116 10.50 1.76 -3.41
CA PRO A 116 9.71 1.56 -2.19
C PRO A 116 9.19 2.89 -1.64
N ASP A 117 8.03 2.84 -0.96
CA ASP A 117 7.52 3.97 -0.19
C ASP A 117 8.06 3.88 1.25
N GLU A 118 9.26 4.42 1.48
CA GLU A 118 9.94 4.40 2.78
C GLU A 118 9.09 5.05 3.89
N ALA A 119 8.28 6.05 3.55
CA ALA A 119 7.39 6.70 4.51
C ALA A 119 6.23 5.79 4.96
N ALA A 120 5.87 4.80 4.16
CA ALA A 120 4.84 3.82 4.50
C ALA A 120 5.43 2.61 5.25
N GLU A 121 6.64 2.22 4.90
CA GLU A 121 7.35 1.13 5.59
C GLU A 121 7.66 1.50 7.04
N SER A 122 8.07 2.75 7.28
CA SER A 122 8.27 3.26 8.64
C SER A 122 6.99 3.27 9.50
N ARG A 123 5.80 3.21 8.89
CA ARG A 123 4.52 3.09 9.60
C ARG A 123 4.10 1.64 9.84
N HIS A 124 4.65 0.71 9.07
CA HIS A 124 4.44 -0.73 9.30
C HIS A 124 5.32 -1.28 10.42
N ASP A 125 6.44 -0.59 10.70
CA ASP A 125 7.33 -0.85 11.83
C ASP A 125 6.89 -0.15 13.14
N LEU A 126 5.72 0.48 13.18
CA LEU A 126 5.12 0.79 14.46
C LEU A 126 4.98 -0.54 15.22
N PRO A 127 5.56 -0.63 16.43
CA PRO A 127 5.44 -1.84 17.22
C PRO A 127 3.95 -2.18 17.31
N ARG A 128 3.56 -3.35 16.82
CA ARG A 128 2.18 -3.87 16.95
C ARG A 128 1.85 -4.20 18.40
N THR A 129 2.45 -3.46 19.31
CA THR A 129 2.27 -3.58 20.74
C THR A 129 1.25 -2.53 21.17
N LEU A 130 0.05 -2.98 21.46
CA LEU A 130 -0.99 -2.17 22.07
C LEU A 130 -0.81 -2.24 23.57
N THR A 131 -0.38 -1.15 24.20
CA THR A 131 -0.33 -1.06 25.67
C THR A 131 -1.69 -0.56 26.16
N VAL A 132 -2.41 -1.43 26.87
CA VAL A 132 -3.70 -1.11 27.48
C VAL A 132 -3.47 -0.89 28.98
N ASN A 133 -3.68 0.35 29.45
CA ASN A 133 -3.60 0.67 30.87
C ASN A 133 -5.00 0.57 31.48
N LEU A 134 -5.23 -0.49 32.23
CA LEU A 134 -6.54 -0.82 32.81
C LEU A 134 -6.99 0.18 33.87
N SER A 135 -6.06 0.78 34.60
CA SER A 135 -6.35 1.78 35.62
C SER A 135 -6.88 3.09 35.03
N GLN A 136 -6.41 3.48 33.85
CA GLN A 136 -6.88 4.69 33.15
C GLN A 136 -8.28 4.51 32.53
N LEU A 137 -8.67 3.27 32.20
CA LEU A 137 -9.98 2.98 31.63
C LEU A 137 -11.09 2.86 32.68
N GLY A 138 -10.76 2.92 33.98
CA GLY A 138 -11.74 2.80 35.05
C GLY A 138 -12.44 1.45 35.09
N ILE A 139 -11.81 0.41 34.56
CA ILE A 139 -12.36 -0.95 34.47
C ILE A 139 -12.17 -1.62 35.84
N GLY A 140 -13.27 -1.94 36.50
CA GLY A 140 -13.26 -2.70 37.75
C GLY A 140 -12.84 -4.15 37.56
N ALA A 141 -12.39 -4.79 38.64
CA ALA A 141 -11.89 -6.17 38.64
C ALA A 141 -12.87 -7.21 38.03
N GLU A 142 -14.16 -6.90 38.08
CA GLU A 142 -15.23 -7.72 37.52
C GLU A 142 -15.22 -7.85 35.99
N HIS A 143 -14.48 -7.00 35.30
CA HIS A 143 -14.38 -7.01 33.82
C HIS A 143 -13.02 -7.51 33.30
N TYR A 144 -12.11 -7.91 34.18
CA TYR A 144 -10.77 -8.40 33.78
C TYR A 144 -10.86 -9.61 32.83
N ASP A 145 -11.78 -10.52 33.05
CA ASP A 145 -11.98 -11.69 32.17
C ASP A 145 -12.39 -11.31 30.75
N ALA A 146 -13.14 -10.24 30.59
CA ALA A 146 -13.54 -9.75 29.26
C ALA A 146 -12.36 -9.10 28.53
N VAL A 147 -11.55 -8.34 29.25
CA VAL A 147 -10.35 -7.70 28.73
C VAL A 147 -9.31 -8.77 28.34
N GLU A 148 -9.11 -9.78 29.17
CA GLU A 148 -8.17 -10.87 28.89
C GLU A 148 -8.57 -11.65 27.62
N ARG A 149 -9.86 -11.92 27.44
CA ARG A 149 -10.37 -12.54 26.21
C ARG A 149 -10.14 -11.67 24.97
N ALA A 150 -10.36 -10.36 25.09
CA ALA A 150 -10.09 -9.42 24.01
C ALA A 150 -8.57 -9.34 23.69
N CYS A 151 -7.71 -9.31 24.69
CA CYS A 151 -6.27 -9.33 24.53
C CYS A 151 -5.79 -10.62 23.87
N ARG A 152 -6.38 -11.76 24.22
CA ARG A 152 -6.08 -13.06 23.59
C ARG A 152 -6.45 -13.06 22.12
N PHE A 153 -7.66 -12.60 21.80
CA PHE A 153 -8.12 -12.48 20.41
C PHE A 153 -7.20 -11.59 19.57
N LEU A 154 -6.78 -10.44 20.10
CA LEU A 154 -5.84 -9.54 19.40
C LEU A 154 -4.46 -10.17 19.18
N ARG A 155 -3.95 -10.96 20.14
CA ARG A 155 -2.69 -11.71 19.98
C ARG A 155 -2.80 -12.77 18.88
N GLU A 156 -3.94 -13.45 18.78
CA GLU A 156 -4.21 -14.41 17.69
C GLU A 156 -4.24 -13.73 16.31
N GLN A 157 -4.56 -12.43 16.24
CA GLN A 157 -4.49 -11.60 15.04
C GLN A 157 -3.10 -10.99 14.79
N GLY A 158 -2.08 -11.37 15.59
CA GLY A 158 -0.69 -10.89 15.43
C GLY A 158 -0.42 -9.51 15.99
N VAL A 159 -1.26 -9.03 16.92
CA VAL A 159 -1.04 -7.79 17.67
C VAL A 159 -0.50 -8.12 19.04
N ASP A 160 0.70 -7.64 19.38
CA ASP A 160 1.23 -7.75 20.74
C ASP A 160 0.47 -6.81 21.67
N VAL A 161 -0.25 -7.37 22.63
CA VAL A 161 -1.00 -6.60 23.62
C VAL A 161 -0.36 -6.75 25.00
N VAL A 162 0.06 -5.64 25.57
CA VAL A 162 0.58 -5.57 26.95
C VAL A 162 -0.47 -4.89 27.82
N CYS A 163 -1.01 -5.62 28.77
CA CYS A 163 -1.92 -5.08 29.79
C CYS A 163 -1.12 -4.69 31.02
N THR A 164 -1.22 -3.44 31.46
CA THR A 164 -0.53 -2.91 32.67
C THR A 164 -1.54 -2.42 33.68
N ASP A 165 -1.29 -2.75 34.95
CA ASP A 165 -2.12 -2.39 36.11
C ASP A 165 -1.59 -1.15 36.88
N LYS A 166 -0.70 -0.37 36.26
CA LYS A 166 -0.10 0.81 36.92
C LYS A 166 -0.51 2.11 36.28
#